data_977bda133eea373f8308f7f5b8b794d5
#
_entry.id   977bda133eea373f8308f7f5b8b794d5
#
_cell.length_a   1.000
_cell.length_b   1.000
_cell.length_c   1.000
_cell.angle_alpha   90.00
_cell.angle_beta   90.00
_cell.angle_gamma   90.00
#
_symmetry.space_group_name_H-M   'P 1'
#
loop_
_entity.id
_entity.type
_entity.pdbx_description
1 polymer ?
#
loop_
_entity_poly.entity_id
_entity_poly.type
_entity_poly.pdbx_seq_one_letter_code
_entity_poly.pdbx_strand_id
1 'polypeptide(L)'
;RTAVQLVKAIRGPRGGQPAELMDMEGITLDGEGGYWVASEGRLDRGILHALYQINGDGEIETTIPVPSELLAVERRFGFEGVTKVGNTLWMAVQREWADDPANHVKLVAYNLETEEWGAVHYQKAEPATGWVGLSEITAHGDYVYIIERDNQLGDDAVTKKVYRVALSEMVPAALGGDLPVVAKEEVVDLLPYLT
;
A
#
# COMPACT_ATOMS: atom_id res chain seq x y z
N ARG A 1 -11.85 -23.11 16.40
CA ARG A 1 -11.96 -21.72 15.84
C ARG A 1 -11.62 -20.75 16.95
N THR A 2 -10.48 -20.11 16.88
CA THR A 2 -10.14 -19.01 17.80
C THR A 2 -11.03 -17.83 17.41
N ALA A 3 -11.85 -17.33 18.33
CA ALA A 3 -12.65 -16.14 18.06
C ALA A 3 -11.70 -14.94 17.92
N VAL A 4 -11.84 -14.18 16.86
CA VAL A 4 -11.20 -12.87 16.74
C VAL A 4 -11.86 -11.95 17.76
N GLN A 5 -11.07 -11.46 18.69
CA GLN A 5 -11.57 -10.54 19.72
C GLN A 5 -11.12 -9.13 19.34
N LEU A 6 -12.07 -8.20 19.23
CA LEU A 6 -11.75 -6.78 19.11
C LEU A 6 -11.07 -6.33 20.39
N VAL A 7 -9.80 -5.93 20.29
CA VAL A 7 -9.02 -5.50 21.46
C VAL A 7 -9.20 -4.01 21.73
N LYS A 8 -9.08 -3.19 20.68
CA LYS A 8 -9.26 -1.73 20.74
C LYS A 8 -9.83 -1.21 19.41
N ALA A 9 -10.62 -0.14 19.48
CA ALA A 9 -10.99 0.63 18.31
C ALA A 9 -9.96 1.75 18.10
N ILE A 10 -9.65 2.08 16.86
CA ILE A 10 -8.84 3.25 16.52
C ILE A 10 -9.64 4.50 16.88
N ARG A 11 -8.97 5.44 17.54
CA ARG A 11 -9.57 6.69 18.01
C ARG A 11 -8.84 7.88 17.44
N GLY A 12 -9.56 8.99 17.29
CA GLY A 12 -8.96 10.28 16.99
C GLY A 12 -7.95 10.72 18.05
N PRO A 13 -7.22 11.82 17.81
CA PRO A 13 -6.20 12.31 18.71
C PRO A 13 -6.73 12.52 20.14
N ARG A 14 -5.91 12.16 21.14
CA ARG A 14 -6.20 12.34 22.59
C ARG A 14 -7.43 11.57 23.10
N GLY A 15 -7.65 10.35 22.61
CA GLY A 15 -8.74 9.50 23.12
C GLY A 15 -10.14 9.97 22.72
N GLY A 16 -10.25 10.76 21.68
CA GLY A 16 -11.51 11.24 21.10
C GLY A 16 -12.43 10.12 20.62
N GLN A 17 -13.50 10.49 19.90
CA GLN A 17 -14.44 9.55 19.30
C GLN A 17 -13.72 8.56 18.37
N PRO A 18 -14.27 7.36 18.14
CA PRO A 18 -13.72 6.44 17.14
C PRO A 18 -13.43 7.17 15.83
N ALA A 19 -12.29 6.85 15.20
CA ALA A 19 -11.97 7.40 13.91
C ALA A 19 -13.00 6.87 12.90
N GLU A 20 -13.91 7.77 12.52
CA GLU A 20 -14.83 7.56 11.42
C GLU A 20 -14.14 8.06 10.14
N LEU A 21 -14.56 7.60 8.98
CA LEU A 21 -14.04 8.09 7.70
C LEU A 21 -12.56 7.71 7.41
N MET A 22 -12.20 6.45 7.70
CA MET A 22 -10.96 5.84 7.25
C MET A 22 -11.29 4.61 6.39
N ASP A 23 -10.61 4.48 5.28
CA ASP A 23 -10.64 3.29 4.40
C ASP A 23 -9.29 2.60 4.51
N MET A 24 -9.12 1.86 5.62
CA MET A 24 -7.82 1.28 6.01
C MET A 24 -7.58 -0.02 5.26
N GLU A 25 -6.49 -0.07 4.49
CA GLU A 25 -6.13 -1.23 3.68
C GLU A 25 -4.77 -1.83 4.06
N GLY A 26 -3.81 -1.03 4.52
CA GLY A 26 -2.49 -1.49 4.90
C GLY A 26 -2.10 -1.14 6.32
N ILE A 27 -1.29 -2.00 6.97
CA ILE A 27 -0.75 -1.78 8.32
C ILE A 27 0.68 -2.30 8.44
N THR A 28 1.54 -1.54 9.11
CA THR A 28 2.90 -1.98 9.48
C THR A 28 3.27 -1.47 10.86
N LEU A 29 4.27 -2.10 11.50
CA LEU A 29 4.81 -1.63 12.78
C LEU A 29 5.59 -0.33 12.58
N ASP A 30 5.46 0.62 13.53
CA ASP A 30 6.27 1.86 13.53
C ASP A 30 7.70 1.63 14.07
N GLY A 31 7.90 0.54 14.82
CA GLY A 31 9.15 0.22 15.51
C GLY A 31 9.22 0.77 16.94
N GLU A 32 8.21 1.49 17.41
CA GLU A 32 8.16 2.14 18.73
C GLU A 32 6.99 1.65 19.59
N GLY A 33 6.30 0.62 19.14
CA GLY A 33 5.18 -0.01 19.85
C GLY A 33 3.80 0.42 19.33
N GLY A 34 3.78 1.17 18.25
CA GLY A 34 2.60 1.56 17.49
C GLY A 34 2.63 1.02 16.06
N TYR A 35 1.84 1.67 15.21
CA TYR A 35 1.58 1.22 13.85
C TYR A 35 1.52 2.41 12.88
N TRP A 36 1.92 2.17 11.63
CA TRP A 36 1.53 2.98 10.49
C TRP A 36 0.40 2.28 9.73
N VAL A 37 -0.63 3.04 9.38
CA VAL A 37 -1.79 2.56 8.63
C VAL A 37 -1.97 3.41 7.39
N ALA A 38 -2.17 2.76 6.23
CA ALA A 38 -2.51 3.43 4.99
C ALA A 38 -4.02 3.42 4.79
N SER A 39 -4.58 4.58 4.43
CA SER A 39 -5.98 4.72 4.02
C SER A 39 -6.04 4.92 2.51
N GLU A 40 -6.78 4.04 1.83
CA GLU A 40 -7.04 4.13 0.40
C GLU A 40 -7.73 5.45 0.05
N GLY A 41 -8.57 5.93 0.95
CA GLY A 41 -9.34 7.15 0.78
C GLY A 41 -10.50 7.02 -0.19
N ARG A 42 -11.43 7.95 -0.03
CA ARG A 42 -12.58 8.15 -0.92
C ARG A 42 -13.03 9.61 -0.85
N LEU A 43 -12.45 10.44 -1.68
CA LEU A 43 -12.70 11.89 -1.66
C LEU A 43 -14.18 12.23 -1.90
N ASP A 44 -14.88 11.44 -2.73
CA ASP A 44 -16.34 11.57 -2.95
C ASP A 44 -17.19 11.32 -1.70
N ARG A 45 -16.59 10.69 -0.67
CA ARG A 45 -17.20 10.42 0.64
C ARG A 45 -16.53 11.19 1.77
N GLY A 46 -15.58 12.06 1.48
CA GLY A 46 -14.82 12.82 2.47
C GLY A 46 -13.80 11.98 3.26
N ILE A 47 -13.43 10.80 2.74
CA ILE A 47 -12.40 9.95 3.32
C ILE A 47 -11.05 10.36 2.73
N LEU A 48 -10.09 10.69 3.60
CA LEU A 48 -8.76 11.12 3.16
C LEU A 48 -7.91 9.95 2.69
N HIS A 49 -7.17 10.17 1.59
CA HIS A 49 -5.97 9.41 1.28
C HIS A 49 -4.87 9.88 2.23
N ALA A 50 -4.42 9.03 3.13
CA ALA A 50 -3.49 9.44 4.17
C ALA A 50 -2.74 8.26 4.79
N LEU A 51 -1.63 8.58 5.45
CA LEU A 51 -0.95 7.69 6.39
C LEU A 51 -1.27 8.15 7.80
N TYR A 52 -1.56 7.19 8.67
CA TYR A 52 -1.85 7.44 10.08
C TYR A 52 -0.84 6.72 10.95
N GLN A 53 -0.18 7.45 11.84
CA GLN A 53 0.57 6.83 12.94
C GLN A 53 -0.39 6.63 14.10
N ILE A 54 -0.44 5.41 14.62
CA ILE A 54 -1.35 5.00 15.68
C ILE A 54 -0.50 4.39 16.79
N ASN A 55 -0.63 4.91 18.02
CA ASN A 55 0.11 4.39 19.16
C ASN A 55 -0.43 3.04 19.66
N GLY A 56 0.27 2.43 20.62
CA GLY A 56 -0.11 1.16 21.22
C GLY A 56 -1.46 1.19 21.96
N ASP A 57 -2.01 2.37 22.24
CA ASP A 57 -3.33 2.56 22.83
C ASP A 57 -4.45 2.71 21.79
N GLY A 58 -4.11 2.72 20.50
CA GLY A 58 -5.05 2.84 19.40
C GLY A 58 -5.45 4.28 19.08
N GLU A 59 -4.65 5.26 19.51
CA GLU A 59 -4.89 6.67 19.26
C GLU A 59 -4.06 7.15 18.08
N ILE A 60 -4.66 7.93 17.17
CA ILE A 60 -3.96 8.57 16.05
C ILE A 60 -3.07 9.69 16.63
N GLU A 61 -1.77 9.57 16.42
CA GLU A 61 -0.77 10.57 16.81
C GLU A 61 -0.42 11.52 15.67
N THR A 62 -0.30 10.97 14.46
CA THR A 62 0.10 11.71 13.26
C THR A 62 -0.81 11.34 12.09
N THR A 63 -1.15 12.34 11.29
CA THR A 63 -1.84 12.17 10.00
C THR A 63 -1.01 12.85 8.92
N ILE A 64 -0.61 12.08 7.91
CA ILE A 64 0.15 12.56 6.76
C ILE A 64 -0.77 12.44 5.54
N PRO A 65 -1.38 13.55 5.09
CA PRO A 65 -2.22 13.52 3.90
C PRO A 65 -1.36 13.31 2.65
N VAL A 66 -1.91 12.57 1.69
CA VAL A 66 -1.29 12.41 0.37
C VAL A 66 -1.19 13.77 -0.32
N PRO A 67 -0.04 14.11 -0.95
CA PRO A 67 0.20 15.42 -1.53
C PRO A 67 -0.68 15.66 -2.77
N SER A 68 -0.88 16.93 -3.08
CA SER A 68 -1.75 17.38 -4.20
C SER A 68 -1.33 16.81 -5.54
N GLU A 69 -0.05 16.58 -5.76
CA GLU A 69 0.50 16.01 -6.99
C GLU A 69 0.01 14.58 -7.24
N LEU A 70 -0.07 13.77 -6.19
CA LEU A 70 -0.63 12.41 -6.28
C LEU A 70 -2.16 12.44 -6.38
N LEU A 71 -2.83 13.32 -5.60
CA LEU A 71 -4.28 13.48 -5.67
C LEU A 71 -4.77 13.95 -7.03
N ALA A 72 -3.98 14.74 -7.78
CA ALA A 72 -4.32 15.22 -9.10
C ALA A 72 -4.40 14.11 -10.17
N VAL A 73 -3.67 13.02 -9.97
CA VAL A 73 -3.59 11.86 -10.89
C VAL A 73 -4.27 10.62 -10.34
N GLU A 74 -4.64 10.66 -9.07
CA GLU A 74 -5.30 9.56 -8.38
C GLU A 74 -6.58 9.16 -9.09
N ARG A 75 -6.80 7.86 -9.13
CA ARG A 75 -8.08 7.23 -9.47
C ARG A 75 -8.48 6.38 -8.28
N ARG A 76 -9.70 5.88 -8.29
CA ARG A 76 -10.12 4.83 -7.37
C ARG A 76 -9.08 3.70 -7.38
N PHE A 77 -8.93 2.97 -6.28
CA PHE A 77 -7.94 1.90 -6.07
C PHE A 77 -6.54 2.43 -5.71
N GLY A 78 -6.48 3.05 -4.54
CA GLY A 78 -5.27 3.66 -3.95
C GLY A 78 -4.38 2.68 -3.21
N PHE A 79 -4.02 3.02 -1.97
CA PHE A 79 -3.09 2.24 -1.17
C PHE A 79 -3.74 0.97 -0.59
N GLU A 80 -3.23 -0.20 -0.97
CA GLU A 80 -3.68 -1.51 -0.47
C GLU A 80 -2.75 -2.10 0.60
N GLY A 81 -1.53 -1.61 0.70
CA GLY A 81 -0.57 -2.07 1.69
C GLY A 81 0.43 -0.99 2.05
N VAL A 82 1.05 -1.14 3.22
CA VAL A 82 2.14 -0.27 3.67
C VAL A 82 3.20 -1.06 4.41
N THR A 83 4.47 -0.74 4.17
CA THR A 83 5.60 -1.30 4.92
C THR A 83 6.63 -0.23 5.23
N LYS A 84 7.33 -0.39 6.36
CA LYS A 84 8.42 0.52 6.78
C LYS A 84 9.78 -0.09 6.50
N VAL A 85 10.62 0.63 5.78
CA VAL A 85 12.01 0.28 5.50
C VAL A 85 12.91 1.44 5.95
N GLY A 86 13.64 1.26 7.03
CA GLY A 86 14.38 2.37 7.64
C GLY A 86 13.45 3.53 8.00
N ASN A 87 13.74 4.72 7.51
CA ASN A 87 12.90 5.92 7.70
C ASN A 87 11.89 6.15 6.56
N THR A 88 11.68 5.16 5.69
CA THR A 88 10.76 5.30 4.55
C THR A 88 9.56 4.38 4.71
N LEU A 89 8.37 4.94 4.57
CA LEU A 89 7.13 4.19 4.37
C LEU A 89 6.94 3.95 2.88
N TRP A 90 6.67 2.70 2.51
CA TRP A 90 6.37 2.30 1.15
C TRP A 90 4.94 1.80 1.05
N MET A 91 4.16 2.36 0.12
CA MET A 91 2.77 2.00 -0.14
C MET A 91 2.61 1.39 -1.52
N ALA A 92 1.89 0.28 -1.60
CA ALA A 92 1.51 -0.33 -2.87
C ALA A 92 0.19 0.28 -3.35
N VAL A 93 0.21 0.90 -4.53
CA VAL A 93 -1.01 1.35 -5.21
C VAL A 93 -1.65 0.16 -5.93
N GLN A 94 -2.95 -0.05 -5.72
CA GLN A 94 -3.65 -1.23 -6.26
C GLN A 94 -3.64 -1.26 -7.78
N ARG A 95 -3.99 -0.15 -8.43
CA ARG A 95 -4.16 -0.07 -9.88
C ARG A 95 -3.58 1.23 -10.42
N GLU A 96 -3.46 1.28 -11.76
CA GLU A 96 -2.89 2.42 -12.47
C GLU A 96 -3.67 3.71 -12.18
N TRP A 97 -2.96 4.77 -11.85
CA TRP A 97 -3.49 6.13 -11.82
C TRP A 97 -3.35 6.81 -13.20
N ALA A 98 -3.81 8.05 -13.31
CA ALA A 98 -3.98 8.71 -14.61
C ALA A 98 -2.67 8.95 -15.40
N ASP A 99 -1.56 9.05 -14.70
CA ASP A 99 -0.21 9.30 -15.24
C ASP A 99 0.65 8.04 -15.37
N ASP A 100 0.13 6.88 -14.94
CA ASP A 100 0.88 5.63 -15.02
C ASP A 100 0.86 5.05 -16.44
N PRO A 101 1.97 4.50 -16.92
CA PRO A 101 1.98 3.69 -18.13
C PRO A 101 1.09 2.45 -17.98
N ALA A 102 0.63 1.89 -19.10
CA ALA A 102 -0.16 0.67 -19.07
C ALA A 102 0.55 -0.45 -18.30
N ASN A 103 -0.19 -1.16 -17.45
CA ASN A 103 0.30 -2.24 -16.58
C ASN A 103 1.41 -1.83 -15.59
N HIS A 104 1.59 -0.55 -15.32
CA HIS A 104 2.49 -0.07 -14.27
C HIS A 104 1.70 0.61 -13.17
N VAL A 105 2.06 0.35 -11.92
CA VAL A 105 1.52 1.04 -10.75
C VAL A 105 2.66 1.63 -9.94
N LYS A 106 2.34 2.63 -9.14
CA LYS A 106 3.32 3.22 -8.24
C LYS A 106 3.50 2.36 -6.99
N LEU A 107 4.76 2.18 -6.58
CA LEU A 107 5.11 1.97 -5.19
C LEU A 107 5.51 3.35 -4.67
N VAL A 108 4.64 3.95 -3.86
CA VAL A 108 4.83 5.31 -3.35
C VAL A 108 5.66 5.29 -2.09
N ALA A 109 6.61 6.19 -1.96
CA ALA A 109 7.49 6.36 -0.82
C ALA A 109 7.20 7.66 -0.08
N TYR A 110 7.24 7.62 1.25
CA TYR A 110 7.29 8.79 2.10
C TYR A 110 8.44 8.66 3.09
N ASN A 111 9.37 9.61 3.08
CA ASN A 111 10.48 9.63 4.01
C ASN A 111 10.08 10.37 5.29
N LEU A 112 10.10 9.68 6.42
CA LEU A 112 9.70 10.22 7.73
C LEU A 112 10.65 11.29 8.30
N GLU A 113 11.88 11.37 7.80
CA GLU A 113 12.87 12.33 8.27
C GLU A 113 12.88 13.61 7.42
N THR A 114 12.82 13.46 6.08
CA THR A 114 12.85 14.60 5.15
C THR A 114 11.45 15.10 4.78
N GLU A 115 10.42 14.35 5.13
CA GLU A 115 9.01 14.59 4.75
C GLU A 115 8.78 14.63 3.23
N GLU A 116 9.68 14.01 2.47
CA GLU A 116 9.61 13.99 1.01
C GLU A 116 8.84 12.77 0.49
N TRP A 117 8.01 13.03 -0.53
CA TRP A 117 7.33 12.01 -1.30
C TRP A 117 8.08 11.68 -2.58
N GLY A 118 8.03 10.41 -2.96
CA GLY A 118 8.58 9.91 -4.21
C GLY A 118 7.92 8.61 -4.61
N ALA A 119 8.33 8.03 -5.71
CA ALA A 119 7.80 6.75 -6.16
C ALA A 119 8.78 5.99 -7.07
N VAL A 120 8.49 4.71 -7.25
CA VAL A 120 9.00 3.88 -8.33
C VAL A 120 7.81 3.24 -9.04
N HIS A 121 7.99 2.81 -10.29
CA HIS A 121 7.00 1.99 -11.00
C HIS A 121 7.26 0.50 -10.75
N TYR A 122 6.17 -0.22 -10.58
CA TYR A 122 6.12 -1.68 -10.54
C TYR A 122 5.31 -2.16 -11.74
N GLN A 123 5.89 -2.97 -12.61
CA GLN A 123 5.21 -3.55 -13.75
C GLN A 123 4.41 -4.79 -13.33
N LYS A 124 3.08 -4.71 -13.43
CA LYS A 124 2.17 -5.83 -13.19
C LYS A 124 2.12 -6.78 -14.38
N ALA A 125 1.58 -7.99 -14.15
CA ALA A 125 1.17 -8.86 -15.24
C ALA A 125 0.01 -8.23 -16.04
N GLU A 126 -0.06 -8.57 -17.32
CA GLU A 126 -1.22 -8.23 -18.14
C GLU A 126 -2.41 -9.11 -17.73
N PRO A 127 -3.60 -8.54 -17.53
CA PRO A 127 -4.77 -9.32 -17.19
C PRO A 127 -5.24 -10.14 -18.39
N ALA A 128 -5.50 -11.44 -18.21
CA ALA A 128 -6.16 -12.26 -19.22
C ALA A 128 -7.63 -11.84 -19.39
N THR A 129 -8.30 -11.54 -18.27
CA THR A 129 -9.65 -10.97 -18.18
C THR A 129 -9.74 -10.07 -16.96
N GLY A 130 -10.62 -9.07 -16.97
CA GLY A 130 -10.80 -8.16 -15.86
C GLY A 130 -9.58 -7.25 -15.64
N TRP A 131 -8.97 -7.32 -14.46
CA TRP A 131 -7.80 -6.51 -14.10
C TRP A 131 -6.88 -7.24 -13.12
N VAL A 132 -5.61 -6.86 -13.11
CA VAL A 132 -4.61 -7.27 -12.13
C VAL A 132 -4.26 -6.09 -11.25
N GLY A 133 -4.11 -6.30 -9.95
CA GLY A 133 -3.74 -5.30 -8.98
C GLY A 133 -2.83 -5.83 -7.89
N LEU A 134 -2.26 -4.91 -7.12
CA LEU A 134 -1.51 -5.22 -5.91
C LEU A 134 -2.47 -5.25 -4.72
N SER A 135 -2.20 -6.09 -3.73
CA SER A 135 -3.02 -6.24 -2.53
C SER A 135 -2.26 -6.13 -1.22
N GLU A 136 -0.94 -6.12 -1.26
CA GLU A 136 -0.11 -5.98 -0.06
C GLU A 136 1.34 -5.72 -0.47
N ILE A 137 2.06 -5.04 0.42
CA ILE A 137 3.52 -4.89 0.39
C ILE A 137 4.08 -5.09 1.80
N THR A 138 5.08 -5.95 1.95
CA THR A 138 5.73 -6.17 3.25
C THR A 138 7.24 -6.34 3.08
N ALA A 139 8.03 -5.70 3.94
CA ALA A 139 9.48 -5.82 3.93
C ALA A 139 9.95 -7.01 4.80
N HIS A 140 10.89 -7.80 4.28
CA HIS A 140 11.57 -8.83 5.04
C HIS A 140 12.98 -9.07 4.49
N GLY A 141 13.99 -9.02 5.35
CA GLY A 141 15.40 -9.13 4.93
C GLY A 141 15.76 -8.03 3.93
N ASP A 142 16.34 -8.42 2.81
CA ASP A 142 16.81 -7.51 1.76
C ASP A 142 15.77 -7.24 0.67
N TYR A 143 14.50 -7.59 0.91
CA TYR A 143 13.43 -7.52 -0.08
C TYR A 143 12.14 -6.91 0.47
N VAL A 144 11.35 -6.34 -0.43
CA VAL A 144 9.90 -6.19 -0.23
C VAL A 144 9.18 -7.31 -0.99
N TYR A 145 8.13 -7.84 -0.38
CA TYR A 145 7.24 -8.86 -0.97
C TYR A 145 5.91 -8.22 -1.30
N ILE A 146 5.39 -8.53 -2.47
CA ILE A 146 4.18 -7.90 -3.02
C ILE A 146 3.23 -9.01 -3.48
N ILE A 147 1.96 -8.90 -3.06
CA ILE A 147 0.90 -9.78 -3.57
C ILE A 147 0.33 -9.12 -4.83
N GLU A 148 0.42 -9.85 -5.94
CA GLU A 148 -0.18 -9.48 -7.23
C GLU A 148 -1.30 -10.46 -7.56
N ARG A 149 -2.50 -9.94 -7.81
CA ARG A 149 -3.67 -10.78 -8.06
C ARG A 149 -4.58 -10.18 -9.12
N ASP A 150 -5.24 -11.04 -9.91
CA ASP A 150 -6.38 -10.65 -10.72
C ASP A 150 -7.65 -10.54 -9.85
N ASN A 151 -8.73 -10.01 -10.44
CA ASN A 151 -10.03 -9.90 -9.79
C ASN A 151 -10.96 -11.10 -10.04
N GLN A 152 -10.42 -12.18 -10.60
CA GLN A 152 -11.18 -13.40 -10.88
C GLN A 152 -11.21 -14.31 -9.64
N LEU A 153 -12.19 -15.21 -9.58
CA LEU A 153 -12.40 -16.16 -8.49
C LEU A 153 -12.49 -17.58 -9.01
N GLY A 154 -12.20 -18.57 -8.15
CA GLY A 154 -12.28 -19.97 -8.50
C GLY A 154 -11.43 -20.32 -9.71
N ASP A 155 -11.99 -21.13 -10.62
CA ASP A 155 -11.29 -21.65 -11.82
C ASP A 155 -10.97 -20.56 -12.87
N ASP A 156 -11.59 -19.40 -12.78
CA ASP A 156 -11.33 -18.27 -13.68
C ASP A 156 -10.09 -17.46 -13.26
N ALA A 157 -9.59 -17.65 -12.03
CA ALA A 157 -8.40 -16.97 -11.54
C ALA A 157 -7.13 -17.50 -12.20
N VAL A 158 -6.30 -16.60 -12.72
CA VAL A 158 -5.03 -16.95 -13.41
C VAL A 158 -3.81 -16.27 -12.81
N THR A 159 -3.99 -15.29 -11.94
CA THR A 159 -2.90 -14.57 -11.27
C THR A 159 -3.19 -14.41 -9.78
N LYS A 160 -2.50 -15.18 -8.96
CA LYS A 160 -2.46 -15.08 -7.49
C LYS A 160 -1.03 -15.37 -7.06
N LYS A 161 -0.16 -14.35 -7.11
CA LYS A 161 1.28 -14.56 -6.97
C LYS A 161 1.89 -13.65 -5.93
N VAL A 162 2.97 -14.12 -5.33
CA VAL A 162 3.86 -13.30 -4.53
C VAL A 162 5.12 -13.04 -5.34
N TYR A 163 5.44 -11.78 -5.51
CA TYR A 163 6.71 -11.32 -6.07
C TYR A 163 7.57 -10.69 -4.99
N ARG A 164 8.87 -10.59 -5.24
CA ARG A 164 9.78 -9.79 -4.43
C ARG A 164 10.53 -8.77 -5.27
N VAL A 165 10.87 -7.66 -4.67
CA VAL A 165 11.73 -6.61 -5.22
C VAL A 165 12.88 -6.38 -4.23
N ALA A 166 14.12 -6.34 -4.72
CA ALA A 166 15.26 -6.05 -3.85
C ALA A 166 15.19 -4.62 -3.31
N LEU A 167 15.54 -4.43 -2.03
CA LEU A 167 15.56 -3.08 -1.42
C LEU A 167 16.53 -2.13 -2.14
N SER A 168 17.56 -2.64 -2.80
CA SER A 168 18.47 -1.86 -3.63
C SER A 168 17.82 -1.24 -4.86
N GLU A 169 16.69 -1.80 -5.33
CA GLU A 169 15.90 -1.26 -6.44
C GLU A 169 14.89 -0.20 -5.98
N MET A 170 14.60 -0.16 -4.68
CA MET A 170 13.63 0.74 -4.07
C MET A 170 14.22 2.13 -3.84
N VAL A 171 14.62 2.79 -4.94
CA VAL A 171 15.19 4.15 -4.94
C VAL A 171 14.17 5.10 -5.56
N PRO A 172 13.40 5.86 -4.74
CA PRO A 172 12.29 6.65 -5.23
C PRO A 172 12.80 7.86 -6.02
N ALA A 173 12.16 8.16 -7.15
CA ALA A 173 12.29 9.43 -7.84
C ALA A 173 11.21 10.41 -7.40
N ALA A 174 11.44 11.70 -7.63
CA ALA A 174 10.48 12.75 -7.35
C ALA A 174 9.18 12.57 -8.16
N LEU A 175 8.06 12.92 -7.53
CA LEU A 175 6.74 12.86 -8.19
C LEU A 175 6.67 13.80 -9.39
N GLY A 176 5.84 13.43 -10.38
CA GLY A 176 5.61 14.24 -11.59
C GLY A 176 6.71 14.14 -12.65
N GLY A 177 7.74 13.32 -12.43
CA GLY A 177 8.79 13.00 -13.38
C GLY A 177 8.73 11.54 -13.87
N ASP A 178 9.75 11.14 -14.63
CA ASP A 178 9.93 9.74 -15.02
C ASP A 178 10.30 8.91 -13.80
N LEU A 179 9.51 7.89 -13.50
CA LEU A 179 9.75 6.99 -12.37
C LEU A 179 10.54 5.76 -12.84
N PRO A 180 11.59 5.35 -12.09
CA PRO A 180 12.33 4.12 -12.41
C PRO A 180 11.41 2.90 -12.23
N VAL A 181 11.55 1.91 -13.11
CA VAL A 181 10.82 0.64 -13.01
C VAL A 181 11.67 -0.35 -12.24
N VAL A 182 11.15 -0.88 -11.15
CA VAL A 182 11.85 -1.89 -10.34
C VAL A 182 11.78 -3.27 -10.98
N ALA A 183 12.86 -4.05 -10.86
CA ALA A 183 12.89 -5.45 -11.27
C ALA A 183 12.22 -6.31 -10.18
N LYS A 184 11.35 -7.23 -10.61
CA LYS A 184 10.68 -8.17 -9.70
C LYS A 184 11.03 -9.62 -10.01
N GLU A 185 11.00 -10.45 -8.99
CA GLU A 185 11.17 -11.90 -9.10
C GLU A 185 9.95 -12.61 -8.52
N GLU A 186 9.44 -13.63 -9.22
CA GLU A 186 8.37 -14.48 -8.70
C GLU A 186 8.89 -15.36 -7.55
N VAL A 187 8.19 -15.33 -6.42
CA VAL A 187 8.50 -16.16 -5.24
C VAL A 187 7.64 -17.41 -5.25
N VAL A 188 6.34 -17.24 -5.46
CA VAL A 188 5.39 -18.36 -5.46
C VAL A 188 4.12 -17.99 -6.24
N ASP A 189 3.61 -18.97 -6.99
CA ASP A 189 2.24 -18.97 -7.50
C ASP A 189 1.34 -19.63 -6.47
N LEU A 190 0.32 -18.91 -5.99
CA LEU A 190 -0.60 -19.38 -4.96
C LEU A 190 -1.76 -20.20 -5.52
N LEU A 191 -2.05 -20.14 -6.83
CA LEU A 191 -3.20 -20.82 -7.43
C LEU A 191 -3.28 -22.32 -7.08
N PRO A 192 -2.16 -23.09 -7.12
CA PRO A 192 -2.19 -24.52 -6.77
C PRO A 192 -2.61 -24.81 -5.33
N TYR A 193 -2.62 -23.80 -4.44
CA TYR A 193 -2.91 -23.93 -3.02
C TYR A 193 -4.26 -23.34 -2.61
N LEU A 194 -4.99 -22.75 -3.56
CA LEU A 194 -6.27 -22.05 -3.31
C LEU A 194 -7.50 -22.89 -3.69
N THR A 195 -7.35 -24.20 -3.93
CA THR A 195 -8.42 -25.16 -4.28
C THR A 195 -9.19 -25.65 -3.08
#